data_6a49a540defddcb55bc084ad8752f0f9
#
_entry.id   6a49a540defddcb55bc084ad8752f0f9
#
_cell.length_a   1.000
_cell.length_b   1.000
_cell.length_c   1.000
_cell.angle_alpha   90.00
_cell.angle_beta   90.00
_cell.angle_gamma   90.00
#
_symmetry.space_group_name_H-M   'P 1'
#
loop_
_entity.id
_entity.type
_entity.pdbx_description
1 polymer ?
#
loop_
_entity_poly.entity_id
_entity_poly.type
_entity_poly.pdbx_seq_one_letter_code
_entity_poly.pdbx_strand_id
1 'polypeptide(L)'
;DAQFSVDDDNFAGPEYGFDMLCLEPGCYNISVTPGDWGSEVSWDLSIEDGTVLVAGGAPDSQTISVGGAVCGCTDAGACNYDVLATDEDGSCEYLTCAGCMDATSCSYDALSTIDDGSCCYSNCVDVQMFDAFGDGWNGGSYTLSTIDGVEVGSGTIDVGSAATDSYCLPDGCYSITVGGGTYESEMTWTVLGAFGGLVSGGASADAVTFNVGSGDQCVVGCDISC
;
A
#
# COMPACT_ATOMS: atom_id res chain seq x y z
N ASP A 1 3.21 29.10 -18.83
CA ASP A 1 3.39 30.05 -17.71
C ASP A 1 3.31 29.27 -16.41
N ALA A 2 4.22 29.57 -15.46
CA ALA A 2 4.18 29.01 -14.12
C ALA A 2 2.98 29.59 -13.36
N GLN A 3 2.40 28.78 -12.48
CA GLN A 3 1.30 29.21 -11.61
C GLN A 3 1.67 28.94 -10.15
N PHE A 4 1.36 29.89 -9.30
CA PHE A 4 1.44 29.79 -7.86
C PHE A 4 0.01 29.76 -7.30
N SER A 5 -0.27 28.88 -6.38
CA SER A 5 -1.57 28.82 -5.70
C SER A 5 -1.39 28.61 -4.20
N VAL A 6 -2.28 29.22 -3.43
CA VAL A 6 -2.45 28.95 -2.01
C VAL A 6 -3.87 28.42 -1.87
N ASP A 7 -4.03 27.17 -1.44
CA ASP A 7 -5.28 26.43 -1.50
C ASP A 7 -5.92 26.52 -2.91
N ASP A 8 -7.12 27.08 -3.03
CA ASP A 8 -7.84 27.19 -4.31
C ASP A 8 -7.56 28.48 -5.08
N ASP A 9 -6.81 29.43 -4.51
CA ASP A 9 -6.47 30.68 -5.18
C ASP A 9 -5.27 30.51 -6.11
N ASN A 10 -5.41 30.91 -7.38
CA ASN A 10 -4.38 30.79 -8.40
C ASN A 10 -3.82 32.15 -8.81
N PHE A 11 -2.52 32.25 -8.81
CA PHE A 11 -1.78 33.44 -9.22
C PHE A 11 -0.93 33.14 -10.45
N ALA A 12 -1.10 33.92 -11.51
CA ALA A 12 -0.27 33.86 -12.70
C ALA A 12 0.29 35.26 -12.94
N GLY A 13 1.61 35.39 -12.95
CA GLY A 13 2.28 36.66 -13.02
C GLY A 13 3.21 36.84 -14.22
N PRO A 14 3.70 38.10 -14.45
CA PRO A 14 4.79 38.40 -15.37
C PRO A 14 6.13 37.82 -14.86
N GLU A 15 7.24 38.17 -15.52
CA GLU A 15 8.59 37.70 -15.17
C GLU A 15 8.96 37.86 -13.67
N TYR A 16 8.36 38.82 -12.99
CA TYR A 16 8.38 38.95 -11.52
C TYR A 16 7.16 39.77 -11.06
N GLY A 17 6.68 39.49 -9.87
CA GLY A 17 5.56 40.19 -9.27
C GLY A 17 5.38 39.79 -7.82
N PHE A 18 4.46 40.43 -7.14
CA PHE A 18 4.00 40.03 -5.82
C PHE A 18 2.50 40.26 -5.70
N ASP A 19 1.85 39.44 -4.94
CA ASP A 19 0.46 39.59 -4.52
C ASP A 19 0.37 39.59 -2.99
N MET A 20 -0.61 40.32 -2.47
CA MET A 20 -0.85 40.37 -1.02
C MET A 20 -2.04 39.54 -0.65
N LEU A 21 -1.81 38.57 0.23
CA LEU A 21 -2.82 37.67 0.78
C LEU A 21 -3.15 38.10 2.22
N CYS A 22 -4.43 38.10 2.57
CA CYS A 22 -4.90 38.23 3.94
C CYS A 22 -5.34 36.86 4.44
N LEU A 23 -4.43 36.14 5.09
CA LEU A 23 -4.69 34.82 5.61
C LEU A 23 -5.07 34.89 7.10
N GLU A 24 -6.17 34.25 7.47
CA GLU A 24 -6.51 34.01 8.86
C GLU A 24 -5.53 32.98 9.48
N PRO A 25 -5.42 32.87 10.82
CA PRO A 25 -4.69 31.77 11.42
C PRO A 25 -5.21 30.42 10.93
N GLY A 26 -4.32 29.52 10.53
CA GLY A 26 -4.69 28.23 9.97
C GLY A 26 -3.56 27.57 9.19
N CYS A 27 -3.88 26.45 8.54
CA CYS A 27 -2.98 25.68 7.69
C CYS A 27 -3.34 25.87 6.22
N TYR A 28 -2.35 26.13 5.38
CA TYR A 28 -2.54 26.41 3.97
C TYR A 28 -1.58 25.59 3.12
N ASN A 29 -2.11 25.02 2.03
CA ASN A 29 -1.30 24.28 1.06
C ASN A 29 -0.87 25.22 -0.07
N ILE A 30 0.43 25.30 -0.29
CA ILE A 30 1.03 26.05 -1.40
C ILE A 30 1.38 25.05 -2.50
N SER A 31 1.00 25.38 -3.73
CA SER A 31 1.38 24.59 -4.91
C SER A 31 1.92 25.53 -5.99
N VAL A 32 3.06 25.18 -6.55
CA VAL A 32 3.69 25.92 -7.63
C VAL A 32 3.93 25.02 -8.82
N THR A 33 3.28 25.31 -9.94
CA THR A 33 3.44 24.54 -11.18
C THR A 33 4.63 25.08 -12.00
N PRO A 34 5.39 24.23 -12.70
CA PRO A 34 6.63 24.65 -13.34
C PRO A 34 6.45 25.51 -14.59
N GLY A 35 5.32 25.47 -15.30
CA GLY A 35 5.22 26.04 -16.65
C GLY A 35 6.27 25.46 -17.60
N ASP A 36 6.62 26.21 -18.65
CA ASP A 36 7.61 25.77 -19.64
C ASP A 36 9.08 25.92 -19.16
N TRP A 37 9.33 26.76 -18.17
CA TRP A 37 10.66 27.13 -17.68
C TRP A 37 10.76 27.00 -16.14
N GLY A 38 10.32 25.86 -15.61
CA GLY A 38 10.27 25.64 -14.15
C GLY A 38 11.58 25.84 -13.42
N SER A 39 12.72 25.56 -14.06
CA SER A 39 14.05 25.78 -13.46
C SER A 39 14.41 27.26 -13.24
N GLU A 40 13.68 28.20 -13.83
CA GLU A 40 13.87 29.62 -13.68
C GLU A 40 12.90 30.23 -12.65
N VAL A 41 11.96 29.43 -12.15
CA VAL A 41 10.97 29.91 -11.15
C VAL A 41 11.56 29.83 -9.76
N SER A 42 11.49 30.97 -9.05
CA SER A 42 11.70 31.04 -7.61
C SER A 42 10.60 31.88 -6.98
N TRP A 43 10.24 31.56 -5.77
CA TRP A 43 9.18 32.23 -5.04
C TRP A 43 9.48 32.25 -3.54
N ASP A 44 8.92 33.21 -2.86
CA ASP A 44 8.87 33.25 -1.41
C ASP A 44 7.54 33.81 -0.91
N LEU A 45 7.15 33.37 0.26
CA LEU A 45 6.05 33.91 1.04
C LEU A 45 6.63 34.60 2.27
N SER A 46 6.36 35.86 2.42
CA SER A 46 6.87 36.66 3.54
C SER A 46 5.75 37.45 4.23
N ILE A 47 5.90 37.70 5.52
CA ILE A 47 4.99 38.59 6.25
C ILE A 47 5.39 40.07 6.06
N GLU A 48 4.51 40.96 6.50
CA GLU A 48 4.65 42.44 6.28
C GLU A 48 5.99 43.00 6.75
N ASP A 49 6.62 42.43 7.77
CA ASP A 49 7.93 42.88 8.28
C ASP A 49 9.12 42.37 7.44
N GLY A 50 8.88 41.62 6.37
CA GLY A 50 9.86 41.02 5.49
C GLY A 50 10.44 39.69 5.95
N THR A 51 9.91 39.09 7.01
CA THR A 51 10.31 37.75 7.43
C THR A 51 9.76 36.74 6.46
N VAL A 52 10.64 35.96 5.82
CA VAL A 52 10.27 34.88 4.91
C VAL A 52 9.77 33.70 5.74
N LEU A 53 8.55 33.29 5.48
CA LEU A 53 7.93 32.06 6.09
C LEU A 53 8.38 30.81 5.37
N VAL A 54 8.37 30.87 4.05
CA VAL A 54 8.73 29.74 3.18
C VAL A 54 9.20 30.28 1.82
N ALA A 55 10.05 29.51 1.15
CA ALA A 55 10.52 29.81 -0.21
C ALA A 55 10.86 28.55 -0.96
N GLY A 56 10.78 28.60 -2.29
CA GLY A 56 11.07 27.45 -3.14
C GLY A 56 11.24 27.79 -4.61
N GLY A 57 11.20 26.75 -5.44
CA GLY A 57 11.25 26.82 -6.89
C GLY A 57 9.96 26.28 -7.50
N ALA A 58 10.04 25.70 -8.71
CA ALA A 58 8.93 25.00 -9.34
C ALA A 58 9.43 23.72 -10.06
N PRO A 59 8.69 22.61 -9.98
CA PRO A 59 7.45 22.44 -9.20
C PRO A 59 7.70 22.39 -7.68
N ASP A 60 6.75 22.84 -6.89
CA ASP A 60 6.82 22.78 -5.43
C ASP A 60 5.43 22.58 -4.81
N SER A 61 5.39 21.94 -3.63
CA SER A 61 4.19 21.78 -2.82
C SER A 61 4.57 21.74 -1.35
N GLN A 62 4.07 22.68 -0.57
CA GLN A 62 4.40 22.83 0.85
C GLN A 62 3.14 23.18 1.64
N THR A 63 3.06 22.71 2.88
CA THR A 63 2.06 23.14 3.86
C THR A 63 2.69 24.18 4.80
N ILE A 64 2.01 25.28 5.01
CA ILE A 64 2.45 26.33 5.93
C ILE A 64 1.45 26.55 7.06
N SER A 65 1.96 27.00 8.18
CA SER A 65 1.21 27.40 9.36
C SER A 65 1.21 28.93 9.48
N VAL A 66 0.04 29.52 9.62
CA VAL A 66 -0.16 30.94 9.85
C VAL A 66 -0.77 31.15 11.23
N GLY A 67 -0.32 32.17 11.93
CA GLY A 67 -0.88 32.57 13.23
C GLY A 67 -0.62 31.61 14.39
N GLY A 68 0.33 30.68 14.25
CA GLY A 68 0.67 29.71 15.29
C GLY A 68 -0.20 28.44 15.29
N ALA A 69 -0.94 28.18 14.20
CA ALA A 69 -1.60 26.90 13.97
C ALA A 69 -0.58 25.75 13.98
N VAL A 70 -0.98 24.60 14.47
CA VAL A 70 -0.24 23.34 14.36
C VAL A 70 -0.95 22.49 13.34
N CYS A 71 -0.33 22.32 12.17
CA CYS A 71 -0.89 21.59 11.05
C CYS A 71 -0.72 20.08 11.22
N GLY A 72 -1.76 19.32 10.92
CA GLY A 72 -1.76 17.87 11.00
C GLY A 72 -3.18 17.32 10.94
N CYS A 73 -3.29 16.00 10.95
CA CYS A 73 -4.60 15.36 10.99
C CYS A 73 -5.27 15.54 12.35
N THR A 74 -6.44 16.17 12.37
CA THR A 74 -7.25 16.41 13.59
C THR A 74 -8.32 15.36 13.83
N ASP A 75 -8.53 14.41 12.92
CA ASP A 75 -9.49 13.33 13.07
C ASP A 75 -8.89 12.19 13.91
N ALA A 76 -9.42 11.99 15.12
CA ALA A 76 -8.98 10.91 16.01
C ALA A 76 -9.26 9.49 15.47
N GLY A 77 -10.03 9.34 14.40
CA GLY A 77 -10.25 8.09 13.69
C GLY A 77 -9.20 7.80 12.60
N ALA A 78 -8.33 8.74 12.29
CA ALA A 78 -7.28 8.55 11.28
C ALA A 78 -6.04 7.85 11.85
N CYS A 79 -5.31 7.15 10.98
CA CYS A 79 -4.08 6.43 11.35
C CYS A 79 -2.95 7.37 11.78
N ASN A 80 -2.91 8.55 11.19
CA ASN A 80 -1.91 9.58 11.45
C ASN A 80 -2.45 10.75 12.30
N TYR A 81 -3.46 10.49 13.15
CA TYR A 81 -3.98 11.50 14.07
C TYR A 81 -2.85 12.15 14.90
N ASP A 82 -2.78 13.46 14.86
CA ASP A 82 -1.87 14.24 15.70
C ASP A 82 -2.65 14.98 16.79
N VAL A 83 -2.49 14.55 18.03
CA VAL A 83 -3.13 15.15 19.22
C VAL A 83 -2.71 16.62 19.44
N LEU A 84 -1.61 17.06 18.82
CA LEU A 84 -1.12 18.43 18.93
C LEU A 84 -1.63 19.33 17.80
N ALA A 85 -2.16 18.73 16.71
CA ALA A 85 -2.73 19.49 15.62
C ALA A 85 -3.92 20.33 16.11
N THR A 86 -3.93 21.62 15.76
CA THR A 86 -5.03 22.55 16.03
C THR A 86 -5.85 22.79 14.77
N ASP A 87 -5.25 22.55 13.62
CA ASP A 87 -5.84 22.84 12.32
C ASP A 87 -5.56 21.69 11.35
N GLU A 88 -6.62 21.29 10.63
CA GLU A 88 -6.57 20.23 9.62
C GLU A 88 -5.81 20.71 8.39
N ASP A 89 -4.86 19.91 7.92
CA ASP A 89 -4.04 20.18 6.73
C ASP A 89 -4.34 19.23 5.54
N GLY A 90 -5.37 18.41 5.67
CA GLY A 90 -5.75 17.42 4.67
C GLY A 90 -4.89 16.17 4.63
N SER A 91 -4.02 15.96 5.63
CA SER A 91 -3.10 14.81 5.70
C SER A 91 -3.72 13.54 6.30
N CYS A 92 -4.98 13.58 6.75
CA CYS A 92 -5.61 12.43 7.40
C CYS A 92 -5.58 11.19 6.50
N GLU A 93 -5.07 10.08 7.05
CA GLU A 93 -4.90 8.82 6.37
C GLU A 93 -5.61 7.71 7.17
N TYR A 94 -6.32 6.79 6.50
CA TYR A 94 -7.19 5.79 7.13
C TYR A 94 -6.89 4.36 6.67
N LEU A 95 -5.85 4.14 5.86
CA LEU A 95 -5.58 2.84 5.24
C LEU A 95 -4.46 2.06 5.93
N THR A 96 -3.43 2.76 6.40
CA THR A 96 -2.23 2.09 6.97
C THR A 96 -2.49 1.40 8.31
N CYS A 97 -3.55 1.78 9.01
CA CYS A 97 -3.98 1.17 10.26
C CYS A 97 -5.32 0.42 10.15
N ALA A 98 -5.83 0.25 8.92
CA ALA A 98 -7.04 -0.52 8.68
C ALA A 98 -6.71 -2.01 8.55
N GLY A 99 -7.51 -2.85 9.19
CA GLY A 99 -7.32 -4.31 9.16
C GLY A 99 -8.24 -5.01 10.15
N CYS A 100 -8.11 -6.32 10.25
CA CYS A 100 -8.91 -7.10 11.19
C CYS A 100 -8.49 -6.88 12.64
N MET A 101 -9.38 -6.35 13.47
CA MET A 101 -9.16 -6.11 14.88
C MET A 101 -9.58 -7.26 15.81
N ASP A 102 -10.17 -8.34 15.29
CA ASP A 102 -10.60 -9.49 16.08
C ASP A 102 -9.46 -10.49 16.28
N ALA A 103 -8.95 -10.60 17.51
CA ALA A 103 -7.86 -11.52 17.86
C ALA A 103 -8.20 -13.02 17.69
N THR A 104 -9.44 -13.37 17.41
CA THR A 104 -9.86 -14.75 17.11
C THR A 104 -9.82 -15.05 15.61
N SER A 105 -9.66 -14.04 14.78
CA SER A 105 -9.49 -14.15 13.34
C SER A 105 -8.05 -14.53 12.99
N CYS A 106 -7.87 -15.30 11.93
CA CYS A 106 -6.55 -15.62 11.40
C CYS A 106 -5.90 -14.45 10.60
N SER A 107 -6.71 -13.49 10.18
CA SER A 107 -6.23 -12.25 9.57
C SER A 107 -6.08 -11.12 10.60
N TYR A 108 -6.04 -11.46 11.91
CA TYR A 108 -5.84 -10.46 12.95
C TYR A 108 -4.55 -9.66 12.77
N ASP A 109 -4.69 -8.36 12.73
CA ASP A 109 -3.57 -7.44 12.73
C ASP A 109 -3.54 -6.64 14.04
N ALA A 110 -2.52 -6.91 14.87
CA ALA A 110 -2.36 -6.24 16.16
C ALA A 110 -2.01 -4.74 16.05
N LEU A 111 -1.66 -4.26 14.85
CA LEU A 111 -1.34 -2.86 14.58
C LEU A 111 -2.55 -2.08 14.07
N SER A 112 -3.60 -2.79 13.65
CA SER A 112 -4.82 -2.15 13.17
C SER A 112 -5.56 -1.43 14.30
N THR A 113 -5.99 -0.22 14.02
CA THR A 113 -6.83 0.62 14.88
C THR A 113 -8.20 0.92 14.26
N ILE A 114 -8.38 0.57 13.01
CA ILE A 114 -9.64 0.69 12.25
C ILE A 114 -10.01 -0.69 11.74
N ASP A 115 -11.21 -1.17 12.06
CA ASP A 115 -11.73 -2.43 11.50
C ASP A 115 -12.26 -2.18 10.08
N ASP A 116 -11.64 -2.82 9.11
CA ASP A 116 -12.00 -2.73 7.69
C ASP A 116 -12.92 -3.89 7.21
N GLY A 117 -13.32 -4.77 8.13
CA GLY A 117 -14.13 -5.94 7.85
C GLY A 117 -13.37 -7.10 7.20
N SER A 118 -12.04 -7.05 7.15
CA SER A 118 -11.18 -8.09 6.56
C SER A 118 -11.01 -9.33 7.43
N CYS A 119 -11.74 -9.43 8.56
CA CYS A 119 -11.61 -10.55 9.46
C CYS A 119 -12.00 -11.89 8.81
N CYS A 120 -11.06 -12.81 8.80
CA CYS A 120 -11.24 -14.18 8.31
C CYS A 120 -11.35 -15.18 9.46
N TYR A 121 -12.42 -15.97 9.48
CA TYR A 121 -12.68 -16.95 10.53
C TYR A 121 -12.65 -18.41 10.03
N SER A 122 -12.44 -18.61 8.73
CA SER A 122 -12.43 -19.95 8.11
C SER A 122 -11.44 -20.02 6.97
N ASN A 123 -10.87 -21.22 6.78
CA ASN A 123 -9.95 -21.50 5.67
C ASN A 123 -8.82 -20.49 5.50
N CYS A 124 -8.15 -20.16 6.60
CA CYS A 124 -6.93 -19.40 6.58
C CYS A 124 -5.84 -20.22 5.91
N VAL A 125 -5.25 -19.68 4.89
CA VAL A 125 -4.23 -20.34 4.08
C VAL A 125 -3.01 -19.45 4.01
N ASP A 126 -1.87 -19.97 4.42
CA ASP A 126 -0.59 -19.28 4.33
C ASP A 126 0.25 -19.87 3.20
N VAL A 127 0.73 -19.02 2.33
CA VAL A 127 1.77 -19.36 1.36
C VAL A 127 3.11 -18.94 1.95
N GLN A 128 3.86 -19.91 2.45
CA GLN A 128 5.21 -19.71 2.96
C GLN A 128 6.22 -19.90 1.84
N MET A 129 7.05 -18.91 1.66
CA MET A 129 8.10 -18.87 0.66
C MET A 129 9.46 -18.94 1.33
N PHE A 130 10.39 -19.67 0.73
CA PHE A 130 11.77 -19.80 1.23
C PHE A 130 12.76 -19.67 0.08
N ASP A 131 13.84 -18.97 0.36
CA ASP A 131 15.01 -18.81 -0.50
C ASP A 131 16.26 -19.38 0.17
N ALA A 132 16.93 -20.29 -0.51
CA ALA A 132 18.05 -21.04 0.07
C ALA A 132 19.33 -20.20 0.24
N PHE A 133 19.53 -19.20 -0.61
CA PHE A 133 20.68 -18.30 -0.54
C PHE A 133 20.43 -17.10 0.37
N GLY A 134 19.20 -16.60 0.42
CA GLY A 134 18.79 -15.50 1.31
C GLY A 134 18.86 -14.12 0.68
N ASP A 135 18.93 -14.02 -0.64
CA ASP A 135 18.92 -12.75 -1.37
C ASP A 135 17.59 -12.49 -2.10
N GLY A 136 16.62 -13.36 -1.88
CA GLY A 136 15.28 -13.29 -2.45
C GLY A 136 15.11 -14.13 -3.72
N TRP A 137 13.90 -14.15 -4.28
CA TRP A 137 13.57 -15.01 -5.41
C TRP A 137 14.03 -14.46 -6.78
N ASN A 138 14.80 -13.38 -6.78
CA ASN A 138 15.51 -12.86 -7.95
C ASN A 138 14.65 -12.70 -9.20
N GLY A 139 13.46 -12.15 -9.03
CA GLY A 139 12.43 -11.96 -10.06
C GLY A 139 11.50 -13.17 -10.23
N GLY A 140 11.66 -14.22 -9.44
CA GLY A 140 10.67 -15.30 -9.34
C GLY A 140 9.45 -14.87 -8.54
N SER A 141 8.33 -15.56 -8.76
CA SER A 141 7.07 -15.30 -8.04
C SER A 141 6.21 -16.55 -7.97
N TYR A 142 5.19 -16.52 -7.10
CA TYR A 142 4.09 -17.46 -7.21
C TYR A 142 2.83 -16.76 -7.71
N THR A 143 1.94 -17.55 -8.30
CA THR A 143 0.55 -17.17 -8.59
C THR A 143 -0.37 -18.21 -7.99
N LEU A 144 -1.31 -17.76 -7.17
CA LEU A 144 -2.38 -18.56 -6.58
C LEU A 144 -3.66 -18.30 -7.36
N SER A 145 -4.32 -19.35 -7.83
CA SER A 145 -5.52 -19.23 -8.66
C SER A 145 -6.59 -20.23 -8.23
N THR A 146 -7.85 -19.94 -8.53
CA THR A 146 -8.91 -20.96 -8.52
C THR A 146 -8.65 -22.00 -9.62
N ILE A 147 -9.29 -23.17 -9.54
CA ILE A 147 -9.17 -24.21 -10.58
C ILE A 147 -9.63 -23.71 -11.95
N ASP A 148 -10.52 -22.73 -12.00
CA ASP A 148 -11.01 -22.11 -13.24
C ASP A 148 -10.03 -21.07 -13.80
N GLY A 149 -8.87 -20.87 -13.14
CA GLY A 149 -7.81 -19.96 -13.59
C GLY A 149 -8.00 -18.50 -13.20
N VAL A 150 -8.89 -18.19 -12.28
CA VAL A 150 -9.02 -16.83 -11.72
C VAL A 150 -7.94 -16.62 -10.69
N GLU A 151 -7.07 -15.63 -10.88
CA GLU A 151 -6.04 -15.27 -9.92
C GLU A 151 -6.66 -14.77 -8.61
N VAL A 152 -6.19 -15.32 -7.50
CA VAL A 152 -6.59 -14.97 -6.13
C VAL A 152 -5.52 -14.10 -5.47
N GLY A 153 -4.27 -14.36 -5.81
CA GLY A 153 -3.14 -13.60 -5.31
C GLY A 153 -1.82 -14.06 -5.89
N SER A 154 -0.80 -13.27 -5.68
CA SER A 154 0.57 -13.55 -6.11
C SER A 154 1.56 -12.91 -5.13
N GLY A 155 2.80 -13.41 -5.10
CA GLY A 155 3.83 -12.86 -4.23
C GLY A 155 5.23 -13.31 -4.63
N THR A 156 6.20 -12.72 -3.95
CA THR A 156 7.64 -12.99 -4.14
C THR A 156 8.42 -12.72 -2.85
N ILE A 157 9.67 -13.07 -2.83
CA ILE A 157 10.64 -12.59 -1.85
C ILE A 157 11.58 -11.61 -2.57
N ASP A 158 11.44 -10.32 -2.28
CA ASP A 158 12.31 -9.29 -2.86
C ASP A 158 13.72 -9.34 -2.26
N VAL A 159 13.82 -9.54 -0.94
CA VAL A 159 15.07 -9.68 -0.18
C VAL A 159 14.87 -10.59 1.03
N GLY A 160 15.88 -11.37 1.37
CA GLY A 160 15.85 -12.25 2.53
C GLY A 160 15.53 -13.69 2.18
N SER A 161 15.49 -14.54 3.19
CA SER A 161 15.41 -16.00 3.04
C SER A 161 13.99 -16.57 3.20
N ALA A 162 13.00 -15.76 3.62
CA ALA A 162 11.63 -16.23 3.78
C ALA A 162 10.62 -15.07 3.76
N ALA A 163 9.41 -15.36 3.29
CA ALA A 163 8.24 -14.50 3.40
C ALA A 163 6.98 -15.36 3.55
N THR A 164 5.89 -14.77 4.00
CA THR A 164 4.60 -15.45 4.13
C THR A 164 3.48 -14.50 3.71
N ASP A 165 2.61 -14.98 2.84
CA ASP A 165 1.37 -14.29 2.48
C ASP A 165 0.18 -15.10 2.98
N SER A 166 -0.80 -14.43 3.58
CA SER A 166 -1.99 -15.06 4.17
C SER A 166 -3.25 -14.74 3.38
N TYR A 167 -4.09 -15.73 3.17
CA TYR A 167 -5.32 -15.65 2.39
C TYR A 167 -6.51 -16.19 3.17
N CYS A 168 -7.66 -15.57 2.99
CA CYS A 168 -8.95 -16.08 3.40
C CYS A 168 -9.65 -16.70 2.19
N LEU A 169 -9.65 -18.02 2.09
CA LEU A 169 -10.16 -18.70 0.90
C LEU A 169 -11.48 -19.41 1.20
N PRO A 170 -12.51 -19.29 0.36
CA PRO A 170 -13.67 -20.18 0.39
C PRO A 170 -13.29 -21.66 0.23
N ASP A 171 -14.18 -22.56 0.64
CA ASP A 171 -14.04 -23.97 0.30
C ASP A 171 -13.93 -24.14 -1.21
N GLY A 172 -12.91 -24.86 -1.69
CA GLY A 172 -12.70 -25.00 -3.12
C GLY A 172 -11.38 -25.67 -3.50
N CYS A 173 -11.20 -25.84 -4.80
CA CYS A 173 -9.95 -26.30 -5.39
C CYS A 173 -9.16 -25.10 -5.93
N TYR A 174 -7.91 -25.08 -5.57
CA TYR A 174 -6.97 -24.01 -5.95
C TYR A 174 -5.73 -24.61 -6.60
N SER A 175 -5.01 -23.78 -7.30
CA SER A 175 -3.72 -24.12 -7.89
C SER A 175 -2.69 -23.05 -7.58
N ILE A 176 -1.45 -23.46 -7.35
CA ILE A 176 -0.30 -22.57 -7.20
C ILE A 176 0.72 -22.92 -8.28
N THR A 177 1.23 -21.91 -8.94
CA THR A 177 2.36 -21.98 -9.88
C THR A 177 3.48 -21.13 -9.32
N VAL A 178 4.70 -21.65 -9.28
CA VAL A 178 5.87 -20.94 -8.72
C VAL A 178 7.02 -21.05 -9.70
N GLY A 179 7.58 -19.91 -10.08
CA GLY A 179 8.70 -19.91 -11.02
C GLY A 179 9.03 -18.52 -11.55
N GLY A 180 9.82 -18.51 -12.63
CA GLY A 180 10.40 -17.28 -13.16
C GLY A 180 11.61 -16.86 -12.32
N GLY A 181 12.33 -15.87 -12.77
CA GLY A 181 13.55 -15.44 -12.10
C GLY A 181 14.80 -16.22 -12.51
N THR A 182 15.91 -15.91 -11.84
CA THR A 182 17.22 -16.37 -12.29
C THR A 182 17.70 -17.65 -11.59
N TYR A 183 17.34 -17.85 -10.32
CA TYR A 183 17.84 -18.94 -9.47
C TYR A 183 16.68 -19.82 -8.93
N GLU A 184 15.88 -20.40 -9.81
CA GLU A 184 14.72 -21.21 -9.45
C GLU A 184 15.04 -22.41 -8.53
N SER A 185 16.28 -22.92 -8.56
CA SER A 185 16.70 -24.02 -7.68
C SER A 185 16.80 -23.65 -6.20
N GLU A 186 16.79 -22.36 -5.88
CA GLU A 186 16.83 -21.84 -4.51
C GLU A 186 15.44 -21.62 -3.93
N MET A 187 14.41 -21.60 -4.80
CA MET A 187 13.04 -21.32 -4.45
C MET A 187 12.35 -22.58 -3.93
N THR A 188 11.82 -22.51 -2.71
CA THR A 188 10.93 -23.52 -2.16
C THR A 188 9.73 -22.84 -1.49
N TRP A 189 8.63 -23.58 -1.40
CA TRP A 189 7.40 -23.04 -0.86
C TRP A 189 6.54 -24.11 -0.21
N THR A 190 5.64 -23.68 0.67
CA THR A 190 4.63 -24.54 1.31
C THR A 190 3.34 -23.75 1.47
N VAL A 191 2.23 -24.37 1.11
CA VAL A 191 0.88 -23.89 1.43
C VAL A 191 0.40 -24.58 2.69
N LEU A 192 0.08 -23.79 3.72
CA LEU A 192 -0.45 -24.28 4.99
C LEU A 192 -1.91 -23.90 5.12
N GLY A 193 -2.72 -24.81 5.61
CA GLY A 193 -4.07 -24.54 6.09
C GLY A 193 -4.14 -24.63 7.61
N ALA A 194 -5.31 -24.39 8.20
CA ALA A 194 -5.52 -24.39 9.65
C ALA A 194 -5.09 -25.70 10.35
N PHE A 195 -5.03 -26.83 9.64
CA PHE A 195 -4.68 -28.15 10.18
C PHE A 195 -3.31 -28.68 9.71
N GLY A 196 -2.50 -27.85 9.04
CA GLY A 196 -1.17 -28.23 8.57
C GLY A 196 -0.95 -28.04 7.07
N GLY A 197 0.15 -28.61 6.56
CA GLY A 197 0.54 -28.49 5.16
C GLY A 197 -0.50 -29.08 4.19
N LEU A 198 -0.90 -28.28 3.23
CA LEU A 198 -1.77 -28.68 2.12
C LEU A 198 -0.93 -29.19 0.95
N VAL A 199 0.08 -28.43 0.55
CA VAL A 199 0.98 -28.75 -0.56
C VAL A 199 2.30 -28.00 -0.40
N SER A 200 3.37 -28.51 -1.00
CA SER A 200 4.69 -27.88 -1.01
C SER A 200 5.48 -28.26 -2.27
N GLY A 201 6.48 -27.46 -2.63
CA GLY A 201 7.33 -27.74 -3.78
C GLY A 201 8.50 -26.79 -3.93
N GLY A 202 9.17 -26.90 -5.07
CA GLY A 202 10.13 -25.92 -5.58
C GLY A 202 9.55 -25.16 -6.77
N ALA A 203 10.36 -24.37 -7.45
CA ALA A 203 9.94 -23.71 -8.68
C ALA A 203 9.57 -24.77 -9.75
N SER A 204 8.45 -24.57 -10.40
CA SER A 204 7.95 -25.40 -11.49
C SER A 204 6.95 -24.62 -12.34
N ALA A 205 7.06 -24.74 -13.64
CA ALA A 205 6.06 -24.19 -14.57
C ALA A 205 4.70 -24.92 -14.46
N ASP A 206 4.66 -26.11 -13.88
CA ASP A 206 3.44 -26.88 -13.69
C ASP A 206 2.69 -26.41 -12.44
N ALA A 207 1.40 -26.16 -12.60
CA ALA A 207 0.53 -25.81 -11.49
C ALA A 207 0.32 -27.02 -10.55
N VAL A 208 0.47 -26.78 -9.26
CA VAL A 208 0.18 -27.77 -8.21
C VAL A 208 -1.17 -27.45 -7.61
N THR A 209 -2.11 -28.42 -7.65
CA THR A 209 -3.47 -28.25 -7.12
C THR A 209 -3.58 -28.71 -5.68
N PHE A 210 -4.44 -28.03 -4.90
CA PHE A 210 -4.73 -28.39 -3.53
C PHE A 210 -6.17 -28.02 -3.15
N ASN A 211 -6.69 -28.69 -2.13
CA ASN A 211 -8.04 -28.47 -1.63
C ASN A 211 -8.03 -27.59 -0.38
N VAL A 212 -8.95 -26.65 -0.31
CA VAL A 212 -9.20 -25.79 0.85
C VAL A 212 -10.60 -26.08 1.39
N GLY A 213 -10.70 -26.26 2.70
CA GLY A 213 -11.96 -26.55 3.38
C GLY A 213 -12.37 -28.03 3.36
N SER A 214 -13.66 -28.27 3.50
CA SER A 214 -14.22 -29.63 3.61
C SER A 214 -14.57 -30.22 2.26
N GLY A 215 -14.22 -31.49 2.06
CA GLY A 215 -14.50 -32.22 0.83
C GLY A 215 -13.34 -32.20 -0.17
N ASP A 216 -13.39 -33.10 -1.14
CA ASP A 216 -12.42 -33.15 -2.23
C ASP A 216 -12.95 -32.37 -3.44
N GLN A 217 -12.60 -31.10 -3.51
CA GLN A 217 -13.02 -30.19 -4.57
C GLN A 217 -12.09 -30.24 -5.79
N CYS A 218 -10.90 -30.88 -5.65
CA CYS A 218 -9.90 -30.97 -6.71
C CYS A 218 -10.06 -32.20 -7.62
N VAL A 219 -11.12 -32.97 -7.45
CA VAL A 219 -11.45 -34.05 -8.39
C VAL A 219 -11.95 -33.38 -9.67
N VAL A 220 -11.03 -33.09 -10.57
CA VAL A 220 -11.39 -32.80 -11.97
C VAL A 220 -12.11 -34.04 -12.47
N GLY A 221 -13.39 -33.91 -12.81
CA GLY A 221 -14.22 -35.03 -13.20
C GLY A 221 -13.49 -35.91 -14.17
N CYS A 222 -13.20 -37.17 -13.75
CA CYS A 222 -13.04 -38.22 -14.70
C CYS A 222 -14.38 -38.30 -15.44
N ASP A 223 -14.39 -37.83 -16.67
CA ASP A 223 -15.48 -38.09 -17.60
C ASP A 223 -15.57 -39.62 -17.73
N ILE A 224 -16.41 -40.23 -16.89
CA ILE A 224 -16.78 -41.64 -17.01
C ILE A 224 -17.81 -41.74 -18.13
N SER A 225 -17.39 -41.44 -19.33
CA SER A 225 -18.03 -41.90 -20.53
C SER A 225 -17.49 -43.32 -20.84
N CYS A 226 -18.04 -44.32 -20.20
CA CYS A 226 -17.98 -45.70 -20.66
C CYS A 226 -19.07 -45.98 -21.69
#